data_a226ba49a8c1b6e0b9590aaba3a632e6
#
_entry.id   a226ba49a8c1b6e0b9590aaba3a632e6
#
_cell.length_a   1.000
_cell.length_b   1.000
_cell.length_c   1.000
_cell.angle_alpha   90.00
_cell.angle_beta   90.00
_cell.angle_gamma   90.00
#
_symmetry.space_group_name_H-M   'P 1'
#
loop_
_entity.id
_entity.type
_entity.pdbx_description
1 polymer ?
#
loop_
_entity_poly.entity_id
_entity_poly.type
_entity_poly.pdbx_seq_one_letter_code
_entity_poly.pdbx_strand_id
1 'polypeptide(L)'
;MSRPLPPAFPSASSAEILEAQLRQAEPCLWPNPDWQAAPAPGELGQAQISAAQQRFERAAALLARVFPALADTGGRITSPLMRTADLQRALGLDAACGALWLKCDHLLPVAGSVKARGATHEILELAERLALAHGLMAAGDDLTVLASAPARALFAQHE
;
A
#
# COMPACT_ATOMS: atom_id res chain seq x y z
N MET A 1 -21.64 -5.12 25.95
CA MET A 1 -22.48 -5.83 24.96
C MET A 1 -21.56 -6.74 24.17
N SER A 2 -21.62 -8.06 24.41
CA SER A 2 -20.78 -9.03 23.70
C SER A 2 -21.28 -9.18 22.26
N ARG A 3 -20.42 -8.95 21.30
CA ARG A 3 -20.69 -9.16 19.87
C ARG A 3 -20.97 -10.65 19.65
N PRO A 4 -22.04 -11.04 18.94
CA PRO A 4 -22.29 -12.44 18.67
C PRO A 4 -21.10 -13.04 17.90
N LEU A 5 -20.72 -14.25 18.30
CA LEU A 5 -19.71 -15.05 17.58
C LEU A 5 -20.19 -15.28 16.13
N PRO A 6 -19.27 -15.23 15.15
CA PRO A 6 -19.61 -15.59 13.77
C PRO A 6 -20.13 -17.05 13.74
N PRO A 7 -20.99 -17.40 12.77
CA PRO A 7 -21.52 -18.74 12.63
C PRO A 7 -20.39 -19.76 12.47
N ALA A 8 -20.60 -20.97 12.97
CA ALA A 8 -19.65 -22.08 12.86
C ALA A 8 -19.25 -22.30 11.40
N PHE A 9 -17.95 -22.53 11.16
CA PHE A 9 -17.41 -22.78 9.82
C PHE A 9 -18.01 -24.05 9.20
N PRO A 10 -18.23 -24.06 7.88
CA PRO A 10 -18.81 -25.19 7.17
C PRO A 10 -17.93 -26.44 7.23
N SER A 11 -18.55 -27.62 7.23
CA SER A 11 -17.89 -28.92 7.16
C SER A 11 -17.20 -29.15 5.80
N ALA A 12 -16.39 -30.20 5.65
CA ALA A 12 -15.70 -30.53 4.39
C ALA A 12 -16.63 -30.62 3.17
N SER A 13 -17.89 -31.04 3.36
CA SER A 13 -18.94 -31.05 2.30
C SER A 13 -19.31 -29.61 1.85
N SER A 14 -19.08 -28.63 2.68
CA SER A 14 -19.34 -27.22 2.36
C SER A 14 -18.23 -26.58 1.52
N ALA A 15 -17.02 -27.10 1.55
CA ALA A 15 -15.94 -26.65 0.68
C ALA A 15 -16.21 -26.98 -0.79
N GLU A 16 -16.75 -28.18 -1.07
CA GLU A 16 -17.14 -28.58 -2.43
C GLU A 16 -18.28 -27.72 -2.98
N ILE A 17 -19.26 -27.38 -2.13
CA ILE A 17 -20.36 -26.46 -2.51
C ILE A 17 -19.82 -25.09 -2.84
N LEU A 18 -18.93 -24.52 -2.00
CA LEU A 18 -18.30 -23.22 -2.21
C LEU A 18 -17.46 -23.23 -3.50
N GLU A 19 -16.71 -24.29 -3.76
CA GLU A 19 -15.92 -24.41 -4.98
C GLU A 19 -16.83 -24.45 -6.23
N ALA A 20 -17.95 -25.17 -6.19
CA ALA A 20 -18.93 -25.20 -7.27
C ALA A 20 -19.54 -23.80 -7.52
N GLN A 21 -19.91 -23.06 -6.47
CA GLN A 21 -20.41 -21.69 -6.57
C GLN A 21 -19.39 -20.75 -7.20
N LEU A 22 -18.10 -20.84 -6.80
CA LEU A 22 -17.02 -20.05 -7.39
C LEU A 22 -16.85 -20.35 -8.89
N ARG A 23 -16.90 -21.62 -9.29
CA ARG A 23 -16.80 -22.04 -10.70
C ARG A 23 -17.95 -21.50 -11.55
N GLN A 24 -19.12 -21.30 -10.95
CA GLN A 24 -20.33 -20.79 -11.59
C GLN A 24 -20.43 -19.26 -11.50
N ALA A 25 -19.44 -18.60 -10.91
CA ALA A 25 -19.46 -17.14 -10.62
C ALA A 25 -20.67 -16.71 -9.78
N GLU A 26 -21.17 -17.57 -8.91
CA GLU A 26 -22.24 -17.26 -7.98
C GLU A 26 -21.69 -16.53 -6.73
N PRO A 27 -22.45 -15.60 -6.13
CA PRO A 27 -22.06 -14.98 -4.87
C PRO A 27 -21.87 -16.03 -3.78
N CYS A 28 -20.68 -16.07 -3.18
CA CYS A 28 -20.38 -16.99 -2.10
C CYS A 28 -19.54 -16.32 -1.01
N LEU A 29 -19.58 -16.87 0.21
CA LEU A 29 -18.71 -16.50 1.31
C LEU A 29 -17.67 -17.61 1.48
N TRP A 30 -16.40 -17.29 1.20
CA TRP A 30 -15.29 -18.21 1.44
C TRP A 30 -14.62 -17.87 2.78
N PRO A 31 -14.92 -18.59 3.87
CA PRO A 31 -14.26 -18.36 5.15
C PRO A 31 -12.82 -18.85 5.10
N ASN A 32 -11.89 -18.05 5.63
CA ASN A 32 -10.50 -18.51 5.78
C ASN A 32 -10.41 -19.52 6.94
N PRO A 33 -10.07 -20.79 6.69
CA PRO A 33 -9.95 -21.80 7.75
C PRO A 33 -8.79 -21.54 8.71
N ASP A 34 -7.76 -20.79 8.24
CA ASP A 34 -6.57 -20.45 9.03
C ASP A 34 -6.72 -19.10 9.75
N TRP A 35 -7.93 -18.50 9.70
CA TRP A 35 -8.16 -17.22 10.37
C TRP A 35 -7.99 -17.35 11.90
N GLN A 36 -7.14 -16.49 12.45
CA GLN A 36 -6.91 -16.39 13.88
C GLN A 36 -7.45 -15.05 14.40
N ALA A 37 -8.10 -15.08 15.57
CA ALA A 37 -8.68 -13.88 16.19
C ALA A 37 -7.61 -12.84 16.60
N ALA A 38 -6.40 -13.29 16.89
CA ALA A 38 -5.23 -12.47 17.12
C ALA A 38 -4.16 -12.85 16.09
N PRO A 39 -3.81 -11.94 15.15
CA PRO A 39 -2.71 -12.21 14.25
C PRO A 39 -1.42 -12.40 15.05
N ALA A 40 -0.59 -13.35 14.63
CA ALA A 40 0.76 -13.46 15.17
C ALA A 40 1.48 -12.10 15.01
N PRO A 41 2.36 -11.71 15.95
CA PRO A 41 3.17 -10.52 15.79
C PRO A 41 3.92 -10.63 14.46
N GLY A 42 3.64 -9.72 13.53
CA GLY A 42 4.35 -9.67 12.26
C GLY A 42 5.80 -9.22 12.47
N GLU A 43 6.66 -9.52 11.51
CA GLU A 43 8.05 -9.03 11.49
C GLU A 43 8.13 -7.51 11.32
N LEU A 44 7.04 -6.88 10.85
CA LEU A 44 6.96 -5.44 10.63
C LEU A 44 6.41 -4.71 11.86
N GLY A 45 7.26 -3.91 12.49
CA GLY A 45 6.92 -3.06 13.61
C GLY A 45 6.95 -1.57 13.28
N GLN A 46 6.70 -0.74 14.28
CA GLN A 46 6.68 0.73 14.13
C GLN A 46 8.02 1.29 13.59
N ALA A 47 9.14 0.66 13.92
CA ALA A 47 10.46 1.09 13.45
C ALA A 47 10.58 1.00 11.92
N GLN A 48 10.11 -0.11 11.33
CA GLN A 48 10.14 -0.31 9.87
C GLN A 48 9.19 0.66 9.16
N ILE A 49 8.01 0.92 9.73
CA ILE A 49 7.06 1.91 9.20
C ILE A 49 7.69 3.31 9.20
N SER A 50 8.33 3.69 10.30
CA SER A 50 9.00 5.00 10.43
C SER A 50 10.19 5.13 9.47
N ALA A 51 10.97 4.08 9.28
CA ALA A 51 12.09 4.07 8.32
C ALA A 51 11.59 4.24 6.87
N ALA A 52 10.51 3.56 6.50
CA ALA A 52 9.89 3.72 5.18
C ALA A 52 9.35 5.15 4.96
N GLN A 53 8.70 5.74 5.96
CA GLN A 53 8.24 7.12 5.92
C GLN A 53 9.41 8.10 5.71
N GLN A 54 10.48 7.99 6.49
CA GLN A 54 11.67 8.82 6.38
C GLN A 54 12.34 8.68 5.02
N ARG A 55 12.37 7.47 4.44
CA ARG A 55 12.88 7.24 3.09
C ARG A 55 12.07 8.03 2.05
N PHE A 56 10.74 8.01 2.11
CA PHE A 56 9.90 8.81 1.23
C PHE A 56 10.11 10.32 1.43
N GLU A 57 10.32 10.78 2.65
CA GLU A 57 10.61 12.20 2.93
C GLU A 57 11.92 12.64 2.29
N ARG A 58 12.97 11.82 2.40
CA ARG A 58 14.27 12.10 1.73
C ARG A 58 14.21 11.95 0.20
N ALA A 59 13.29 11.12 -0.30
CA ALA A 59 13.10 10.92 -1.73
C ALA A 59 12.22 11.99 -2.38
N ALA A 60 11.54 12.83 -1.62
CA ALA A 60 10.50 13.73 -2.14
C ALA A 60 10.99 14.62 -3.30
N ALA A 61 12.15 15.25 -3.16
CA ALA A 61 12.73 16.06 -4.22
C ALA A 61 13.10 15.26 -5.48
N LEU A 62 13.63 14.05 -5.31
CA LEU A 62 13.90 13.12 -6.40
C LEU A 62 12.60 12.73 -7.11
N LEU A 63 11.57 12.34 -6.36
CA LEU A 63 10.29 11.92 -6.91
C LEU A 63 9.58 13.02 -7.68
N ALA A 64 9.58 14.26 -7.16
CA ALA A 64 9.02 15.42 -7.87
C ALA A 64 9.74 15.69 -9.21
N ARG A 65 11.06 15.43 -9.26
CA ARG A 65 11.86 15.58 -10.48
C ARG A 65 11.62 14.47 -11.50
N VAL A 66 11.47 13.23 -11.04
CA VAL A 66 11.32 12.05 -11.91
C VAL A 66 9.89 11.91 -12.41
N PHE A 67 8.93 12.26 -11.57
CA PHE A 67 7.49 12.18 -11.87
C PHE A 67 6.85 13.56 -11.85
N PRO A 68 6.67 14.23 -13.00
CA PRO A 68 6.06 15.57 -13.06
C PRO A 68 4.70 15.66 -12.36
N ALA A 69 3.91 14.57 -12.36
CA ALA A 69 2.62 14.50 -11.65
C ALA A 69 2.73 14.65 -10.13
N LEU A 70 3.93 14.60 -9.56
CA LEU A 70 4.19 14.79 -8.13
C LEU A 70 4.69 16.21 -7.80
N ALA A 71 4.86 17.08 -8.79
CA ALA A 71 5.41 18.42 -8.56
C ALA A 71 4.55 19.23 -7.57
N ASP A 72 3.23 19.25 -7.76
CA ASP A 72 2.28 20.01 -6.93
C ASP A 72 2.15 19.45 -5.50
N THR A 73 2.51 18.18 -5.29
CA THR A 73 2.51 17.56 -3.96
C THR A 73 3.88 17.57 -3.29
N GLY A 74 4.88 18.22 -3.92
CA GLY A 74 6.26 18.22 -3.43
C GLY A 74 6.88 16.83 -3.37
N GLY A 75 6.58 15.97 -4.34
CA GLY A 75 7.10 14.60 -4.42
C GLY A 75 6.33 13.56 -3.59
N ARG A 76 5.21 13.92 -2.98
CA ARG A 76 4.43 13.01 -2.15
C ARG A 76 3.42 12.21 -2.96
N ILE A 77 3.47 10.89 -2.86
CA ILE A 77 2.49 9.97 -3.46
C ILE A 77 1.27 9.89 -2.55
N THR A 78 0.31 10.79 -2.75
CA THR A 78 -0.92 10.89 -1.96
C THR A 78 -2.15 10.81 -2.84
N SER A 79 -3.22 10.25 -2.32
CA SER A 79 -4.54 10.24 -2.96
C SER A 79 -5.54 11.05 -2.17
N PRO A 80 -6.53 11.68 -2.81
CA PRO A 80 -7.54 12.45 -2.12
C PRO A 80 -8.48 11.57 -1.30
N LEU A 81 -9.09 12.19 -0.29
CA LEU A 81 -10.27 11.66 0.40
C LEU A 81 -11.51 12.38 -0.15
N MET A 82 -12.49 11.61 -0.57
CA MET A 82 -13.75 12.13 -1.09
C MET A 82 -14.92 11.72 -0.19
N ARG A 83 -15.72 12.67 0.21
CA ARG A 83 -16.96 12.40 0.96
C ARG A 83 -17.99 11.77 0.02
N THR A 84 -18.53 10.60 0.39
CA THR A 84 -19.48 9.84 -0.41
C THR A 84 -20.86 9.81 0.24
N ALA A 85 -21.47 11.01 0.42
CA ALA A 85 -22.75 11.14 1.10
C ALA A 85 -23.90 10.41 0.41
N ASP A 86 -23.91 10.39 -0.93
CA ASP A 86 -24.95 9.71 -1.71
C ASP A 86 -24.84 8.19 -1.59
N LEU A 87 -23.61 7.65 -1.64
CA LEU A 87 -23.37 6.25 -1.39
C LEU A 87 -23.73 5.87 0.04
N GLN A 88 -23.42 6.73 1.02
CA GLN A 88 -23.79 6.52 2.42
C GLN A 88 -25.31 6.38 2.56
N ARG A 89 -26.08 7.28 1.92
CA ARG A 89 -27.56 7.21 1.92
C ARG A 89 -28.07 5.97 1.21
N ALA A 90 -27.52 5.62 0.06
CA ALA A 90 -27.91 4.44 -0.71
C ALA A 90 -27.69 3.13 0.06
N LEU A 91 -26.67 3.09 0.94
CA LEU A 91 -26.36 1.96 1.82
C LEU A 91 -27.20 1.96 3.12
N GLY A 92 -28.09 2.93 3.33
CA GLY A 92 -28.89 3.06 4.54
C GLY A 92 -28.08 3.39 5.81
N LEU A 93 -26.87 3.93 5.65
CA LEU A 93 -26.03 4.33 6.78
C LEU A 93 -26.39 5.74 7.23
N ASP A 94 -26.94 5.87 8.42
CA ASP A 94 -27.32 7.15 8.99
C ASP A 94 -26.11 7.95 9.56
N ALA A 95 -26.38 9.15 10.05
CA ALA A 95 -25.35 10.03 10.60
C ALA A 95 -24.74 9.49 11.92
N ALA A 96 -25.44 8.61 12.65
CA ALA A 96 -24.91 7.99 13.86
C ALA A 96 -23.79 6.99 13.56
N CYS A 97 -23.75 6.45 12.33
CA CYS A 97 -22.64 5.63 11.83
C CYS A 97 -21.38 6.44 11.50
N GLY A 98 -21.43 7.77 11.60
CA GLY A 98 -20.36 8.67 11.18
C GLY A 98 -20.43 9.02 9.70
N ALA A 99 -19.31 9.36 9.12
CA ALA A 99 -19.19 9.82 7.74
C ALA A 99 -18.50 8.77 6.87
N LEU A 100 -19.07 8.43 5.71
CA LEU A 100 -18.44 7.55 4.73
C LEU A 100 -17.51 8.36 3.81
N TRP A 101 -16.25 7.93 3.75
CA TRP A 101 -15.22 8.53 2.92
C TRP A 101 -14.60 7.50 1.99
N LEU A 102 -14.36 7.89 0.76
CA LEU A 102 -13.61 7.12 -0.22
C LEU A 102 -12.17 7.60 -0.24
N LYS A 103 -11.23 6.70 0.02
CA LYS A 103 -9.81 6.92 -0.25
C LYS A 103 -9.56 6.59 -1.72
N CYS A 104 -9.33 7.63 -2.53
CA CYS A 104 -9.27 7.51 -3.98
C CYS A 104 -7.92 6.99 -4.48
N ASP A 105 -7.51 5.80 -4.09
CA ASP A 105 -6.20 5.24 -4.46
C ASP A 105 -6.07 4.92 -5.96
N HIS A 106 -7.18 4.86 -6.69
CA HIS A 106 -7.20 4.83 -8.17
C HIS A 106 -6.73 6.13 -8.82
N LEU A 107 -6.65 7.23 -8.05
CA LEU A 107 -6.10 8.52 -8.48
C LEU A 107 -4.67 8.75 -8.00
N LEU A 108 -4.00 7.74 -7.42
CA LEU A 108 -2.61 7.88 -7.03
C LEU A 108 -1.74 8.19 -8.24
N PRO A 109 -0.94 9.27 -8.18
CA PRO A 109 0.03 9.55 -9.23
C PRO A 109 1.04 8.39 -9.34
N VAL A 110 1.79 8.34 -10.43
CA VAL A 110 2.78 7.31 -10.79
C VAL A 110 2.14 6.05 -11.40
N ALA A 111 1.17 5.42 -10.74
CA ALA A 111 0.62 4.15 -11.23
C ALA A 111 -0.91 4.03 -11.17
N GLY A 112 -1.64 5.06 -10.76
CA GLY A 112 -3.12 5.02 -10.67
C GLY A 112 -3.66 3.90 -9.78
N SER A 113 -2.88 3.45 -8.79
CA SER A 113 -3.28 2.36 -7.88
C SER A 113 -2.48 2.38 -6.58
N VAL A 114 -2.94 1.62 -5.59
CA VAL A 114 -2.24 1.43 -4.31
C VAL A 114 -0.79 0.91 -4.49
N LYS A 115 -0.49 0.26 -5.61
CA LYS A 115 0.86 -0.26 -5.94
C LYS A 115 1.89 0.85 -6.14
N ALA A 116 1.46 2.08 -6.44
CA ALA A 116 2.35 3.22 -6.61
C ALA A 116 3.32 3.43 -5.44
N ARG A 117 2.87 3.22 -4.20
CA ARG A 117 3.73 3.38 -3.02
C ARG A 117 4.67 2.19 -2.80
N GLY A 118 4.14 0.98 -2.81
CA GLY A 118 4.93 -0.23 -2.53
C GLY A 118 6.09 -0.41 -3.52
N ALA A 119 5.80 -0.41 -4.81
CA ALA A 119 6.83 -0.56 -5.84
C ALA A 119 7.88 0.57 -5.79
N THR A 120 7.44 1.83 -5.60
CA THR A 120 8.36 2.96 -5.47
C THR A 120 9.27 2.79 -4.23
N HIS A 121 8.72 2.34 -3.10
CA HIS A 121 9.50 2.10 -1.88
C HIS A 121 10.59 1.04 -2.10
N GLU A 122 10.25 -0.10 -2.69
CA GLU A 122 11.20 -1.18 -2.97
C GLU A 122 12.35 -0.72 -3.89
N ILE A 123 12.01 0.03 -4.93
CA ILE A 123 13.04 0.58 -5.84
C ILE A 123 13.94 1.57 -5.11
N LEU A 124 13.39 2.48 -4.31
CA LEU A 124 14.17 3.45 -3.54
C LEU A 124 15.06 2.75 -2.51
N GLU A 125 14.56 1.73 -1.83
CA GLU A 125 15.33 0.97 -0.85
C GLU A 125 16.49 0.22 -1.49
N LEU A 126 16.26 -0.45 -2.61
CA LEU A 126 17.30 -1.13 -3.37
C LEU A 126 18.36 -0.13 -3.85
N ALA A 127 17.93 0.97 -4.45
CA ALA A 127 18.85 1.98 -5.00
C ALA A 127 19.68 2.67 -3.90
N GLU A 128 19.06 3.01 -2.77
CA GLU A 128 19.75 3.56 -1.58
C GLU A 128 20.79 2.57 -1.06
N ARG A 129 20.43 1.30 -0.89
CA ARG A 129 21.34 0.24 -0.44
C ARG A 129 22.54 0.08 -1.36
N LEU A 130 22.34 0.06 -2.67
CA LEU A 130 23.42 -0.03 -3.65
C LEU A 130 24.33 1.21 -3.59
N ALA A 131 23.75 2.41 -3.54
CA ALA A 131 24.50 3.66 -3.48
C ALA A 131 25.35 3.76 -2.20
N LEU A 132 24.81 3.34 -1.06
CA LEU A 132 25.55 3.26 0.22
C LEU A 132 26.71 2.26 0.14
N ALA A 133 26.48 1.05 -0.39
CA ALA A 133 27.47 0.01 -0.52
C ALA A 133 28.67 0.42 -1.42
N HIS A 134 28.41 1.30 -2.39
CA HIS A 134 29.43 1.82 -3.31
C HIS A 134 29.95 3.22 -2.95
N GLY A 135 29.61 3.73 -1.78
CA GLY A 135 30.12 5.00 -1.27
C GLY A 135 29.66 6.24 -2.06
N LEU A 136 28.55 6.14 -2.80
CA LEU A 136 27.97 7.26 -3.55
C LEU A 136 27.18 8.23 -2.66
N MET A 137 26.81 7.81 -1.46
CA MET A 137 26.08 8.60 -0.47
C MET A 137 26.34 8.08 0.94
N ALA A 138 26.00 8.88 1.94
CA ALA A 138 25.97 8.50 3.34
C ALA A 138 24.55 8.20 3.84
N ALA A 139 24.44 7.48 4.95
CA ALA A 139 23.15 7.21 5.58
C ALA A 139 22.48 8.53 6.02
N GLY A 140 21.22 8.70 5.64
CA GLY A 140 20.44 9.91 5.96
C GLY A 140 20.53 11.02 4.91
N ASP A 141 21.38 10.88 3.89
CA ASP A 141 21.44 11.87 2.81
C ASP A 141 20.12 11.97 2.02
N ASP A 142 19.94 13.09 1.35
CA ASP A 142 18.88 13.29 0.36
C ASP A 142 19.07 12.34 -0.82
N LEU A 143 17.96 11.72 -1.27
CA LEU A 143 18.03 10.70 -2.32
C LEU A 143 18.15 11.27 -3.75
N THR A 144 18.27 12.58 -3.95
CA THR A 144 18.50 13.17 -5.29
C THR A 144 19.81 12.69 -5.93
N VAL A 145 20.77 12.27 -5.13
CA VAL A 145 22.03 11.67 -5.59
C VAL A 145 21.81 10.41 -6.47
N LEU A 146 20.71 9.68 -6.23
CA LEU A 146 20.35 8.48 -7.03
C LEU A 146 20.05 8.82 -8.51
N ALA A 147 19.77 10.08 -8.83
CA ALA A 147 19.63 10.54 -10.21
C ALA A 147 20.95 11.04 -10.85
N SER A 148 22.06 10.97 -10.13
CA SER A 148 23.38 11.37 -10.64
C SER A 148 23.90 10.43 -11.73
N ALA A 149 24.86 10.90 -12.55
CA ALA A 149 25.48 10.06 -13.57
C ALA A 149 26.21 8.84 -12.97
N PRO A 150 26.99 8.97 -11.86
CA PRO A 150 27.61 7.81 -11.22
C PRO A 150 26.59 6.78 -10.71
N ALA A 151 25.48 7.24 -10.09
CA ALA A 151 24.44 6.32 -9.61
C ALA A 151 23.77 5.57 -10.76
N ARG A 152 23.42 6.25 -11.86
CA ARG A 152 22.87 5.60 -13.05
C ARG A 152 23.81 4.57 -13.67
N ALA A 153 25.12 4.87 -13.73
CA ALA A 153 26.11 3.93 -14.22
C ALA A 153 26.24 2.69 -13.32
N LEU A 154 26.10 2.87 -12.00
CA LEU A 154 26.05 1.76 -11.05
C LEU A 154 24.81 0.89 -11.28
N PHE A 155 23.62 1.50 -11.37
CA PHE A 155 22.35 0.76 -11.48
C PHE A 155 22.28 -0.04 -12.79
N ALA A 156 22.83 0.48 -13.89
CA ALA A 156 22.91 -0.24 -15.18
C ALA A 156 23.74 -1.55 -15.12
N GLN A 157 24.48 -1.81 -14.05
CA GLN A 157 25.22 -3.05 -13.84
C GLN A 157 24.41 -4.09 -13.03
N HIS A 158 23.22 -3.71 -12.55
CA HIS A 158 22.36 -4.53 -11.69
C HIS A 158 20.96 -4.80 -12.31
N GLU A 159 20.86 -4.72 -13.65
CA GLU A 159 19.64 -5.07 -14.40
C GLU A 159 19.42 -6.59 -14.48
#